data_4e92fb806ceeaed7d8f6e7505818c0ef
#
_entry.id   4e92fb806ceeaed7d8f6e7505818c0ef
#
_cell.length_a   1.000
_cell.length_b   1.000
_cell.length_c   1.000
_cell.angle_alpha   90.00
_cell.angle_beta   90.00
_cell.angle_gamma   90.00
#
_symmetry.space_group_name_H-M   'P 1'
#
loop_
_entity.id
_entity.type
_entity.pdbx_description
1 polymer ?
#
loop_
_entity_poly.entity_id
_entity_poly.type
_entity_poly.pdbx_seq_one_letter_code
_entity_poly.pdbx_strand_id
1 'polypeptide(L)'
;MKKVISTIISVVIVLCLSLTAFAEPELQTPDDDISVCYLYTDKISGTLSISNKAATCKSTVRGISGTTTKIVITQTLQKKNGSSWNKYSSWTKTFNSWYAIYSNSKESLSSGTYRVKTVAKDYNG
;
A
#
# COMPACT_ATOMS: atom_id res chain seq x y z
N MET A 1 -30.82 -10.50 -4.76
CA MET A 1 -30.11 -10.03 -5.41
C MET A 1 -29.13 -9.14 -4.95
N LYS A 2 -29.33 -8.33 -4.13
CA LYS A 2 -28.35 -7.50 -3.71
C LYS A 2 -27.22 -8.17 -3.12
N LYS A 3 -27.38 -9.30 -2.56
CA LYS A 3 -26.27 -9.95 -1.97
C LYS A 3 -25.27 -10.36 -2.98
N VAL A 4 -25.65 -10.54 -4.16
CA VAL A 4 -24.70 -10.95 -5.17
C VAL A 4 -23.65 -9.89 -5.37
N ILE A 5 -24.05 -8.67 -5.26
CA ILE A 5 -23.11 -7.60 -5.46
C ILE A 5 -22.05 -7.57 -4.41
N SER A 6 -22.45 -7.83 -3.19
CA SER A 6 -21.49 -7.69 -2.10
C SER A 6 -20.35 -8.69 -2.19
N THR A 7 -20.58 -9.81 -2.87
CA THR A 7 -19.50 -10.79 -2.95
C THR A 7 -18.49 -10.43 -4.01
N ILE A 8 -18.88 -9.58 -4.93
CA ILE A 8 -17.98 -9.24 -6.00
C ILE A 8 -17.20 -7.97 -5.71
N ILE A 9 -17.83 -7.09 -4.98
CA ILE A 9 -17.22 -5.82 -4.74
C ILE A 9 -15.94 -5.96 -3.95
N SER A 10 -14.92 -5.39 -4.47
CA SER A 10 -13.68 -5.28 -3.74
C SER A 10 -13.39 -3.82 -3.56
N VAL A 11 -12.88 -3.49 -2.41
CA VAL A 11 -12.53 -2.10 -2.11
C VAL A 11 -11.08 -1.91 -2.46
N VAL A 12 -10.83 -0.92 -3.29
CA VAL A 12 -9.47 -0.61 -3.70
C VAL A 12 -9.07 0.69 -3.04
N ILE A 13 -8.05 0.61 -2.22
CA ILE A 13 -7.54 1.77 -1.49
C ILE A 13 -6.12 2.02 -1.91
N VAL A 14 -5.83 3.24 -2.28
CA VAL A 14 -4.51 3.62 -2.73
C VAL A 14 -3.94 4.65 -1.78
N LEU A 15 -2.78 4.34 -1.22
CA LEU A 15 -2.09 5.25 -0.32
C LEU A 15 -0.68 5.43 -0.83
N CYS A 16 -0.31 6.67 -1.09
CA CYS A 16 1.01 6.98 -1.62
C CYS A 16 1.80 7.81 -0.63
N LEU A 17 3.04 7.40 -0.40
CA LEU A 17 3.97 8.14 0.42
C LEU A 17 5.23 8.37 -0.40
N SER A 18 5.80 9.53 -0.25
CA SER A 18 7.00 9.87 -1.00
C SER A 18 8.14 10.19 -0.05
N LEU A 19 9.32 9.69 -0.39
CA LEU A 19 10.51 9.98 0.34
C LEU A 19 11.64 10.22 -0.65
N THR A 20 12.54 11.07 -0.26
CA THR A 20 13.72 11.34 -1.07
C THR A 20 14.89 10.55 -0.52
N ALA A 21 15.53 9.77 -1.40
CA ALA A 21 16.62 8.89 -0.99
C ALA A 21 17.95 9.54 -1.25
N PHE A 22 18.23 10.58 -0.51
CA PHE A 22 19.53 11.23 -0.59
C PHE A 22 20.20 11.15 0.73
N ALA A 23 21.28 11.86 0.89
CA ALA A 23 22.04 11.81 2.13
C ALA A 23 21.17 12.07 3.33
N GLU A 24 20.20 12.92 3.16
CA GLU A 24 19.28 13.19 4.25
C GLU A 24 17.89 12.92 3.76
N PRO A 25 17.41 11.73 4.00
CA PRO A 25 16.08 11.42 3.57
C PRO A 25 15.10 12.29 4.33
N GLU A 26 14.30 12.97 3.59
CA GLU A 26 13.36 13.89 4.13
C GLU A 26 11.99 13.29 4.01
N LEU A 27 11.31 13.17 5.14
CA LEU A 27 10.00 12.60 5.13
C LEU A 27 9.03 13.57 4.50
N GLN A 28 8.37 13.13 3.45
CA GLN A 28 7.39 13.95 2.78
C GLN A 28 6.03 13.68 3.35
N THR A 29 5.18 14.69 3.34
CA THR A 29 3.82 14.47 3.77
C THR A 29 3.18 13.45 2.86
N PRO A 30 2.38 12.57 3.43
CA PRO A 30 1.66 11.61 2.61
C PRO A 30 0.78 12.33 1.63
N ASP A 31 0.67 11.74 0.46
CA ASP A 31 -0.22 12.27 -0.52
C ASP A 31 -1.63 12.08 0.00
N ASP A 32 -2.41 13.13 -0.02
CA ASP A 32 -3.76 13.04 0.48
C ASP A 32 -4.69 12.38 -0.50
N ASP A 33 -4.18 11.96 -1.61
CA ASP A 33 -5.00 11.39 -2.62
C ASP A 33 -5.35 9.96 -2.27
N ILE A 34 -6.23 9.80 -1.32
CA ILE A 34 -6.69 8.48 -0.92
C ILE A 34 -8.12 8.33 -1.41
N SER A 35 -8.28 7.41 -2.35
CA SER A 35 -9.59 7.13 -2.89
C SER A 35 -10.11 5.87 -2.21
N VAL A 36 -11.16 5.99 -1.43
CA VAL A 36 -11.59 4.92 -0.60
C VAL A 36 -13.08 4.65 -0.71
N CYS A 37 -13.40 3.37 -0.78
CA CYS A 37 -14.77 2.93 -0.67
C CYS A 37 -14.81 1.96 0.50
N TYR A 38 -15.40 2.37 1.60
CA TYR A 38 -15.32 1.61 2.83
C TYR A 38 -16.44 0.60 2.99
N LEU A 39 -16.43 -0.43 2.20
CA LEU A 39 -17.43 -1.47 2.38
C LEU A 39 -16.97 -2.51 3.38
N TYR A 40 -15.76 -2.99 3.19
CA TYR A 40 -15.23 -4.05 4.04
C TYR A 40 -13.92 -3.66 4.69
N THR A 41 -13.51 -2.42 4.54
CA THR A 41 -12.26 -1.93 5.07
C THR A 41 -12.55 -0.84 6.09
N ASP A 42 -11.96 -0.98 7.27
CA ASP A 42 -12.10 0.00 8.31
C ASP A 42 -10.94 0.99 8.30
N LYS A 43 -9.77 0.50 7.98
CA LYS A 43 -8.60 1.35 8.06
C LYS A 43 -7.47 0.82 7.18
N ILE A 44 -6.73 1.74 6.60
CA ILE A 44 -5.53 1.39 5.88
C ILE A 44 -4.47 2.44 6.19
N SER A 45 -3.25 1.99 6.38
CA SER A 45 -2.14 2.91 6.58
C SER A 45 -0.90 2.30 5.95
N GLY A 46 0.05 3.16 5.61
CA GLY A 46 1.28 2.70 5.03
C GLY A 46 2.39 3.65 5.37
N THR A 47 3.60 3.12 5.42
CA THR A 47 4.79 3.93 5.68
C THR A 47 5.89 3.52 4.73
N LEU A 48 6.73 4.47 4.40
CA LEU A 48 7.93 4.23 3.63
C LEU A 48 9.09 4.85 4.38
N SER A 49 10.10 4.06 4.66
CA SER A 49 11.28 4.52 5.35
C SER A 49 12.49 4.17 4.51
N ILE A 50 13.38 5.14 4.31
CA ILE A 50 14.59 4.90 3.54
C ILE A 50 15.78 5.24 4.41
N SER A 51 16.69 4.27 4.53
CA SER A 51 17.89 4.43 5.34
C SER A 51 18.99 3.57 4.72
N ASN A 52 20.19 4.14 4.59
CA ASN A 52 21.32 3.41 4.04
C ASN A 52 21.00 2.77 2.69
N LYS A 53 20.30 3.51 1.85
CA LYS A 53 19.94 3.03 0.52
C LYS A 53 19.04 1.80 0.55
N ALA A 54 18.31 1.64 1.62
CA ALA A 54 17.35 0.55 1.72
C ALA A 54 15.97 1.11 2.03
N ALA A 55 14.98 0.69 1.30
CA ALA A 55 13.62 1.12 1.52
C ALA A 55 12.87 0.03 2.25
N THR A 56 12.12 0.42 3.27
CA THR A 56 11.23 -0.49 3.97
C THR A 56 9.81 0.02 3.80
N CYS A 57 8.98 -0.81 3.22
CA CYS A 57 7.58 -0.48 2.98
C CYS A 57 6.74 -1.30 3.91
N LYS A 58 5.86 -0.66 4.67
CA LYS A 58 5.00 -1.35 5.60
C LYS A 58 3.58 -0.87 5.40
N SER A 59 2.67 -1.80 5.23
CA SER A 59 1.26 -1.47 5.05
C SER A 59 0.44 -2.24 6.07
N THR A 60 -0.53 -1.57 6.65
CA THR A 60 -1.45 -2.18 7.59
C THR A 60 -2.86 -1.96 7.06
N VAL A 61 -3.60 -3.05 6.93
CA VAL A 61 -4.97 -2.98 6.43
C VAL A 61 -5.86 -3.68 7.43
N ARG A 62 -6.92 -2.99 7.84
CA ARG A 62 -7.88 -3.56 8.76
C ARG A 62 -9.24 -3.54 8.11
N GLY A 63 -9.79 -4.70 7.92
CA GLY A 63 -11.15 -4.84 7.44
C GLY A 63 -12.12 -4.82 8.60
N ILE A 64 -13.27 -5.42 8.39
CA ILE A 64 -14.31 -5.45 9.40
C ILE A 64 -14.38 -6.84 9.98
N SER A 65 -14.13 -6.95 11.28
CA SER A 65 -14.16 -8.23 11.94
C SER A 65 -15.53 -8.88 11.76
N GLY A 66 -15.51 -10.13 11.37
CA GLY A 66 -16.76 -10.85 11.14
C GLY A 66 -17.31 -10.69 9.73
N THR A 67 -16.75 -9.79 8.96
CA THR A 67 -17.22 -9.52 7.60
C THR A 67 -16.12 -9.75 6.58
N THR A 68 -14.98 -9.14 6.78
CA THR A 68 -13.85 -9.29 5.87
C THR A 68 -13.18 -10.62 6.10
N THR A 69 -13.08 -11.42 5.05
CA THR A 69 -12.49 -12.75 5.17
C THR A 69 -11.15 -12.88 4.47
N LYS A 70 -10.85 -11.97 3.58
CA LYS A 70 -9.61 -12.04 2.82
C LYS A 70 -9.18 -10.65 2.41
N ILE A 71 -7.89 -10.40 2.48
CA ILE A 71 -7.30 -9.13 2.06
C ILE A 71 -6.14 -9.45 1.13
N VAL A 72 -6.12 -8.82 -0.05
CA VAL A 72 -5.02 -8.95 -0.98
C VAL A 72 -4.32 -7.58 -1.02
N ILE A 73 -3.05 -7.56 -0.65
CA ILE A 73 -2.29 -6.31 -0.60
C ILE A 73 -1.22 -6.34 -1.67
N THR A 74 -1.15 -5.29 -2.46
CA THR A 74 -0.08 -5.08 -3.40
C THR A 74 0.65 -3.81 -3.02
N GLN A 75 1.94 -3.95 -2.74
CA GLN A 75 2.82 -2.82 -2.47
C GLN A 75 3.69 -2.61 -3.69
N THR A 76 3.80 -1.37 -4.13
CA THR A 76 4.67 -1.04 -5.25
C THR A 76 5.57 0.11 -4.83
N LEU A 77 6.87 -0.14 -4.89
CA LEU A 77 7.84 0.92 -4.68
C LEU A 77 8.09 1.55 -6.02
N GLN A 78 7.90 2.85 -6.10
CA GLN A 78 8.05 3.58 -7.36
C GLN A 78 9.15 4.60 -7.22
N LYS A 79 9.85 4.82 -8.32
CA LYS A 79 10.89 5.82 -8.39
C LYS A 79 10.49 6.89 -9.37
N LYS A 80 10.71 8.13 -9.01
CA LYS A 80 10.35 9.25 -9.87
C LYS A 80 11.33 9.35 -11.03
N ASN A 81 10.77 9.55 -12.22
CA ASN A 81 11.56 9.71 -13.42
C ASN A 81 10.96 10.89 -14.18
N GLY A 82 11.56 12.08 -13.99
CA GLY A 82 11.00 13.28 -14.55
C GLY A 82 9.67 13.57 -13.85
N SER A 83 8.60 13.62 -14.61
CA SER A 83 7.29 13.84 -14.03
C SER A 83 6.52 12.54 -13.90
N SER A 84 7.16 11.42 -14.16
CA SER A 84 6.50 10.12 -14.11
C SER A 84 7.00 9.29 -12.94
N TRP A 85 6.21 8.30 -12.57
CA TRP A 85 6.57 7.36 -11.53
C TRP A 85 6.67 5.98 -12.16
N ASN A 86 7.84 5.35 -12.04
CA ASN A 86 8.06 4.03 -12.59
C ASN A 86 8.11 3.00 -11.50
N LYS A 87 7.61 1.81 -11.81
CA LYS A 87 7.69 0.72 -10.87
C LYS A 87 9.15 0.32 -10.65
N TYR A 88 9.55 0.24 -9.40
CA TYR A 88 10.90 -0.14 -9.05
C TYR A 88 10.90 -1.54 -8.47
N SER A 89 9.90 -1.85 -7.66
CA SER A 89 9.74 -3.17 -7.08
C SER A 89 8.28 -3.33 -6.67
N SER A 90 7.79 -4.55 -6.66
CA SER A 90 6.39 -4.78 -6.33
C SER A 90 6.23 -6.12 -5.63
N TRP A 91 5.34 -6.17 -4.66
CA TRP A 91 5.05 -7.37 -3.89
C TRP A 91 3.56 -7.49 -3.68
N THR A 92 3.07 -8.72 -3.74
CA THR A 92 1.65 -8.98 -3.54
C THR A 92 1.50 -10.17 -2.61
N LYS A 93 0.55 -10.09 -1.70
CA LYS A 93 0.29 -11.20 -0.79
C LYS A 93 -1.18 -11.22 -0.43
N THR A 94 -1.70 -12.42 -0.28
CA THR A 94 -3.07 -12.65 0.14
C THR A 94 -3.08 -13.06 1.60
N PHE A 95 -3.94 -12.41 2.38
CA PHE A 95 -4.11 -12.72 3.79
C PHE A 95 -5.54 -13.20 3.99
N ASN A 96 -5.69 -14.37 4.57
CA ASN A 96 -7.04 -14.89 4.84
C ASN A 96 -7.41 -14.44 6.25
N SER A 97 -7.68 -13.18 6.38
CA SER A 97 -7.92 -12.55 7.66
C SER A 97 -8.57 -11.20 7.43
N TRP A 98 -9.16 -10.64 8.48
CA TRP A 98 -9.72 -9.30 8.41
C TRP A 98 -8.68 -8.25 8.78
N TYR A 99 -7.49 -8.68 9.14
CA TYR A 99 -6.43 -7.76 9.55
C TYR A 99 -5.12 -8.25 8.95
N ALA A 100 -4.34 -7.35 8.38
CA ALA A 100 -3.12 -7.74 7.71
C ALA A 100 -2.04 -6.66 7.84
N ILE A 101 -0.82 -7.13 8.07
CA ILE A 101 0.36 -6.26 8.06
C ILE A 101 1.32 -6.86 7.05
N TYR A 102 1.75 -6.05 6.10
CA TYR A 102 2.62 -6.50 5.04
C TYR A 102 3.83 -5.59 4.98
N SER A 103 5.00 -6.17 5.11
CA SER A 103 6.25 -5.41 5.15
C SER A 103 7.23 -6.01 4.17
N ASN A 104 7.86 -5.16 3.38
CA ASN A 104 8.85 -5.58 2.41
C ASN A 104 9.98 -4.57 2.35
N SER A 105 11.14 -5.04 1.91
CA SER A 105 12.31 -4.18 1.81
C SER A 105 12.96 -4.32 0.44
N LYS A 106 13.58 -3.24 0.00
CA LYS A 106 14.36 -3.24 -1.22
C LYS A 106 15.66 -2.53 -0.94
N GLU A 107 16.77 -3.21 -1.19
CA GLU A 107 18.10 -2.67 -0.89
C GLU A 107 18.78 -2.15 -2.14
N SER A 108 19.89 -1.49 -1.93
CA SER A 108 20.73 -0.97 -3.02
C SER A 108 19.99 0.02 -3.90
N LEU A 109 19.28 0.94 -3.28
CA LEU A 109 18.58 1.97 -4.02
C LEU A 109 19.58 2.95 -4.63
N SER A 110 19.30 3.38 -5.86
CA SER A 110 20.04 4.49 -6.43
C SER A 110 19.43 5.78 -5.92
N SER A 111 20.18 6.86 -6.05
CA SER A 111 19.68 8.17 -5.60
C SER A 111 18.42 8.53 -6.37
N GLY A 112 17.50 9.18 -5.68
CA GLY A 112 16.28 9.59 -6.32
C GLY A 112 15.16 9.76 -5.31
N THR A 113 13.97 9.98 -5.84
CA THR A 113 12.78 10.16 -5.04
C THR A 113 11.92 8.93 -5.21
N TYR A 114 11.45 8.41 -4.09
CA TYR A 114 10.68 7.18 -4.08
C TYR A 114 9.35 7.37 -3.36
N ARG A 115 8.40 6.53 -3.70
CA ARG A 115 7.14 6.48 -2.97
C ARG A 115 6.65 5.04 -2.97
N VAL A 116 5.81 4.72 -2.00
CA VAL A 116 5.17 3.43 -1.98
C VAL A 116 3.70 3.61 -2.30
N LYS A 117 3.20 2.73 -3.12
CA LYS A 117 1.79 2.71 -3.47
C LYS A 117 1.22 1.41 -2.92
N THR A 118 0.23 1.52 -2.07
CA THR A 118 -0.41 0.35 -1.49
C THR A 118 -1.83 0.25 -2.03
N VAL A 119 -2.14 -0.91 -2.56
CA VAL A 119 -3.49 -1.21 -3.02
C VAL A 119 -3.97 -2.42 -2.24
N ALA A 120 -5.11 -2.27 -1.61
CA ALA A 120 -5.71 -3.35 -0.84
C ALA A 120 -7.07 -3.68 -1.42
N LYS A 121 -7.33 -4.97 -1.56
CA LYS A 121 -8.63 -5.45 -2.01
C LYS A 121 -9.17 -6.34 -0.92
N ASP A 122 -10.29 -5.96 -0.36
CA ASP A 122 -10.91 -6.69 0.72
C ASP A 122 -12.09 -7.47 0.20
N TYR A 123 -12.26 -8.66 0.71
CA TYR A 123 -13.30 -9.55 0.25
C TYR A 123 -14.17 -10.01 1.40
N ASN A 124 -15.41 -10.26 1.10
CA ASN A 124 -16.37 -10.78 2.05
C ASN A 124 -16.78 -12.16 1.56
N GLY A 125 -16.14 -13.14 2.11
CA GLY A 125 -16.50 -14.48 1.76
C GLY A 125 -15.83 -15.03 0.57
#